data_7bdce6c7a2f42e090a1b4a2b11cc17cb
#
_entry.id   7bdce6c7a2f42e090a1b4a2b11cc17cb
#
_cell.length_a   1.000
_cell.length_b   1.000
_cell.length_c   1.000
_cell.angle_alpha   90.00
_cell.angle_beta   90.00
_cell.angle_gamma   90.00
#
_symmetry.space_group_name_H-M   'P 1'
#
loop_
_entity.id
_entity.type
_entity.pdbx_description
1 polymer ?
#
loop_
_entity_poly.entity_id
_entity_poly.type
_entity_poly.pdbx_seq_one_letter_code
_entity_poly.pdbx_strand_id
1 'polypeptide(L)'
;MTRAVISRSDEARSKESRSPVRQNLYPTKNDLPEATRRQVVTLLNQRLADAIDLQTQCKQAHWNVKGASFIALHKLFDDINEDVEEYVDLIAERIVQLGGIAEGTVGIVAERSTLMDYPLGISAGNEHVAALSDALAAFGRAARLGIEEMSELGDADSADILTEISRGLDKWLWFVEAHQQER
;
A
#
# COMPACT_ATOMS: atom_id res chain seq x y z
N MET A 1 2.42 -20.20 -52.74
CA MET A 1 1.58 -19.54 -51.70
C MET A 1 2.49 -19.06 -50.57
N THR A 2 2.89 -17.78 -50.63
CA THR A 2 3.91 -17.19 -49.77
C THR A 2 3.22 -16.63 -48.53
N ARG A 3 3.56 -17.14 -47.37
CA ARG A 3 3.04 -16.68 -46.07
C ARG A 3 3.82 -15.45 -45.65
N ALA A 4 3.17 -14.30 -45.58
CA ALA A 4 3.74 -13.06 -45.07
C ALA A 4 4.01 -13.17 -43.56
N VAL A 5 5.26 -13.01 -43.17
CA VAL A 5 5.69 -12.86 -41.78
C VAL A 5 5.43 -11.39 -41.36
N ILE A 6 4.46 -11.19 -40.50
CA ILE A 6 4.24 -9.86 -39.90
C ILE A 6 5.30 -9.65 -38.83
N SER A 7 6.23 -8.76 -39.12
CA SER A 7 7.20 -8.22 -38.15
C SER A 7 6.43 -7.39 -37.09
N ARG A 8 6.42 -7.87 -35.85
CA ARG A 8 6.03 -7.05 -34.71
C ARG A 8 7.22 -6.14 -34.38
N SER A 9 7.11 -4.88 -34.79
CA SER A 9 7.97 -3.83 -34.29
C SER A 9 7.66 -3.63 -32.80
N ASP A 10 8.63 -3.95 -31.95
CA ASP A 10 8.66 -3.61 -30.51
C ASP A 10 8.70 -2.09 -30.37
N GLU A 11 7.55 -1.45 -30.26
CA GLU A 11 7.43 -0.14 -29.66
C GLU A 11 7.60 -0.28 -28.14
N ALA A 12 8.85 -0.26 -27.70
CA ALA A 12 9.20 -0.01 -26.32
C ALA A 12 8.66 1.40 -25.96
N ARG A 13 7.49 1.42 -25.34
CA ARG A 13 6.90 2.62 -24.75
C ARG A 13 7.85 3.09 -23.64
N SER A 14 8.75 4.02 -23.98
CA SER A 14 9.63 4.68 -23.00
C SER A 14 8.76 5.25 -21.90
N LYS A 15 8.91 4.74 -20.66
CA LYS A 15 8.35 5.36 -19.47
C LYS A 15 9.06 6.70 -19.30
N GLU A 16 8.50 7.77 -19.87
CA GLU A 16 8.89 9.11 -19.47
C GLU A 16 8.61 9.21 -17.97
N SER A 17 9.66 9.38 -17.19
CA SER A 17 9.60 9.72 -15.77
C SER A 17 8.72 10.97 -15.65
N ARG A 18 7.49 10.80 -15.19
CA ARG A 18 6.61 11.93 -14.90
C ARG A 18 7.21 12.65 -13.70
N SER A 19 7.77 13.82 -13.93
CA SER A 19 8.22 14.72 -12.87
C SER A 19 7.12 14.86 -11.83
N PRO A 20 7.44 14.88 -10.50
CA PRO A 20 6.43 15.04 -9.49
C PRO A 20 5.62 16.31 -9.79
N VAL A 21 4.32 16.12 -10.00
CA VAL A 21 3.38 17.24 -10.19
C VAL A 21 3.50 18.11 -8.96
N ARG A 22 3.93 19.38 -9.10
CA ARG A 22 3.84 20.34 -8.02
C ARG A 22 2.36 20.47 -7.64
N GLN A 23 1.93 19.73 -6.66
CA GLN A 23 0.56 19.83 -6.17
C GLN A 23 0.35 21.21 -5.57
N ASN A 24 -0.46 22.02 -6.23
CA ASN A 24 -1.00 23.20 -5.60
C ASN A 24 -2.04 22.75 -4.60
N LEU A 25 -1.81 23.03 -3.31
CA LEU A 25 -2.78 22.74 -2.27
C LEU A 25 -4.03 23.60 -2.46
N TYR A 26 -5.19 23.01 -2.30
CA TYR A 26 -6.45 23.76 -2.19
C TYR A 26 -6.48 24.60 -0.91
N PRO A 27 -7.14 25.75 -0.94
CA PRO A 27 -7.34 26.57 0.26
C PRO A 27 -8.10 25.79 1.33
N THR A 28 -7.63 25.86 2.57
CA THR A 28 -8.29 25.29 3.75
C THR A 28 -8.13 26.22 4.94
N LYS A 29 -9.00 26.08 5.93
CA LYS A 29 -8.90 26.78 7.24
C LYS A 29 -8.10 25.95 8.26
N ASN A 30 -7.52 24.81 7.87
CA ASN A 30 -6.60 24.08 8.72
C ASN A 30 -5.42 24.99 9.09
N ASP A 31 -5.05 25.03 10.35
CA ASP A 31 -4.09 25.99 10.91
C ASP A 31 -2.62 25.58 10.73
N LEU A 32 -2.36 24.36 10.24
CA LEU A 32 -1.01 23.95 9.90
C LEU A 32 -0.43 24.83 8.77
N PRO A 33 0.83 25.28 8.89
CA PRO A 33 1.51 26.05 7.85
C PRO A 33 1.45 25.34 6.47
N GLU A 34 1.27 26.09 5.40
CA GLU A 34 1.19 25.52 4.05
C GLU A 34 2.42 24.66 3.70
N ALA A 35 3.62 25.09 4.13
CA ALA A 35 4.85 24.33 3.91
C ALA A 35 4.81 22.95 4.58
N THR A 36 4.31 22.88 5.82
CA THR A 36 4.11 21.63 6.56
C THR A 36 3.07 20.76 5.86
N ARG A 37 1.89 21.30 5.53
CA ARG A 37 0.84 20.55 4.82
C ARG A 37 1.34 19.94 3.51
N ARG A 38 2.16 20.66 2.76
CA ARG A 38 2.75 20.19 1.51
C ARG A 38 3.68 18.99 1.72
N GLN A 39 4.51 19.01 2.77
CA GLN A 39 5.39 17.90 3.10
C GLN A 39 4.60 16.68 3.57
N VAL A 40 3.65 16.89 4.48
CA VAL A 40 2.75 15.83 4.97
C VAL A 40 1.98 15.17 3.82
N VAL A 41 1.38 15.95 2.92
CA VAL A 41 0.66 15.42 1.74
C VAL A 41 1.57 14.56 0.86
N THR A 42 2.83 14.95 0.68
CA THR A 42 3.78 14.16 -0.11
C THR A 42 4.08 12.82 0.55
N LEU A 43 4.33 12.81 1.86
CA LEU A 43 4.62 11.59 2.63
C LEU A 43 3.39 10.67 2.70
N LEU A 44 2.20 11.24 2.94
CA LEU A 44 0.96 10.45 2.97
C LEU A 44 0.61 9.83 1.61
N ASN A 45 0.86 10.51 0.49
CA ASN A 45 0.67 9.92 -0.84
C ASN A 45 1.60 8.73 -1.11
N GLN A 46 2.80 8.72 -0.50
CA GLN A 46 3.65 7.53 -0.53
C GLN A 46 3.03 6.38 0.27
N ARG A 47 2.53 6.66 1.48
CA ARG A 47 1.85 5.65 2.31
C ARG A 47 0.54 5.15 1.68
N LEU A 48 -0.18 6.02 1.00
CA LEU A 48 -1.37 5.67 0.24
C LEU A 48 -1.07 4.62 -0.85
N ALA A 49 0.01 4.81 -1.60
CA ALA A 49 0.42 3.84 -2.61
C ALA A 49 0.78 2.47 -2.00
N ASP A 50 1.51 2.46 -0.89
CA ASP A 50 1.87 1.23 -0.17
C ASP A 50 0.61 0.52 0.39
N ALA A 51 -0.37 1.27 0.93
CA ALA A 51 -1.61 0.73 1.46
C ALA A 51 -2.48 0.08 0.37
N ILE A 52 -2.67 0.76 -0.77
CA ILE A 52 -3.45 0.23 -1.90
C ILE A 52 -2.77 -1.02 -2.48
N ASP A 53 -1.44 -1.04 -2.58
CA ASP A 53 -0.72 -2.22 -3.05
C ASP A 53 -0.90 -3.40 -2.08
N LEU A 54 -0.74 -3.19 -0.76
CA LEU A 54 -1.01 -4.22 0.24
C LEU A 54 -2.45 -4.75 0.13
N GLN A 55 -3.44 -3.88 -0.04
CA GLN A 55 -4.84 -4.26 -0.24
C GLN A 55 -4.99 -5.23 -1.42
N THR A 56 -4.38 -4.91 -2.56
CA THR A 56 -4.43 -5.77 -3.75
C THR A 56 -3.69 -7.08 -3.56
N GLN A 57 -2.56 -7.09 -2.82
CA GLN A 57 -1.82 -8.31 -2.47
C GLN A 57 -2.64 -9.23 -1.56
N CYS A 58 -3.39 -8.69 -0.60
CA CYS A 58 -4.32 -9.47 0.23
C CYS A 58 -5.39 -10.15 -0.60
N LYS A 59 -6.00 -9.45 -1.57
CA LYS A 59 -6.98 -10.06 -2.48
C LYS A 59 -6.34 -11.08 -3.42
N GLN A 60 -5.13 -10.86 -3.89
CA GLN A 60 -4.39 -11.83 -4.70
C GLN A 60 -4.15 -13.13 -3.92
N ALA A 61 -3.78 -13.03 -2.63
CA ALA A 61 -3.63 -14.18 -1.73
C ALA A 61 -4.97 -14.89 -1.52
N HIS A 62 -6.02 -14.13 -1.17
CA HIS A 62 -7.37 -14.63 -0.93
C HIS A 62 -7.91 -15.45 -2.10
N TRP A 63 -7.75 -15.00 -3.33
CA TRP A 63 -8.24 -15.70 -4.53
C TRP A 63 -7.46 -16.96 -4.86
N ASN A 64 -6.17 -17.02 -4.51
CA ASN A 64 -5.27 -18.05 -5.06
C ASN A 64 -4.80 -19.09 -4.04
N VAL A 65 -5.01 -18.88 -2.75
CA VAL A 65 -4.61 -19.82 -1.70
C VAL A 65 -5.30 -21.19 -1.86
N LYS A 66 -4.54 -22.27 -1.61
CA LYS A 66 -5.01 -23.67 -1.67
C LYS A 66 -4.40 -24.46 -0.52
N GLY A 67 -4.94 -25.63 -0.30
CA GLY A 67 -4.40 -26.63 0.64
C GLY A 67 -5.28 -26.85 1.87
N ALA A 68 -4.76 -27.54 2.88
CA ALA A 68 -5.51 -28.00 4.04
C ALA A 68 -6.12 -26.86 4.86
N SER A 69 -5.43 -25.72 4.94
CA SER A 69 -5.89 -24.52 5.68
C SER A 69 -6.65 -23.53 4.79
N PHE A 70 -7.09 -23.94 3.59
CA PHE A 70 -7.70 -23.05 2.60
C PHE A 70 -8.76 -22.11 3.20
N ILE A 71 -9.79 -22.64 3.86
CA ILE A 71 -10.92 -21.81 4.30
C ILE A 71 -10.52 -20.81 5.40
N ALA A 72 -9.57 -21.19 6.28
CA ALA A 72 -9.07 -20.32 7.33
C ALA A 72 -8.25 -19.16 6.73
N LEU A 73 -7.30 -19.47 5.86
CA LEU A 73 -6.44 -18.47 5.21
C LEU A 73 -7.22 -17.58 4.24
N HIS A 74 -8.14 -18.17 3.46
CA HIS A 74 -9.00 -17.42 2.54
C HIS A 74 -9.82 -16.34 3.27
N LYS A 75 -10.38 -16.67 4.43
CA LYS A 75 -11.10 -15.71 5.28
C LYS A 75 -10.16 -14.69 5.92
N LEU A 76 -9.05 -15.15 6.50
CA LEU A 76 -8.06 -14.28 7.12
C LEU A 76 -7.55 -13.21 6.15
N PHE A 77 -7.23 -13.58 4.91
CA PHE A 77 -6.75 -12.63 3.91
C PHE A 77 -7.83 -11.64 3.48
N ASP A 78 -9.10 -12.01 3.56
CA ASP A 78 -10.22 -11.11 3.30
C ASP A 78 -10.43 -10.13 4.48
N ASP A 79 -10.40 -10.63 5.71
CA ASP A 79 -10.47 -9.79 6.92
C ASP A 79 -9.33 -8.74 6.95
N ILE A 80 -8.11 -9.13 6.54
CA ILE A 80 -6.97 -8.20 6.42
C ILE A 80 -7.26 -7.14 5.34
N ASN A 81 -7.79 -7.58 4.19
CA ASN A 81 -8.12 -6.66 3.10
C ASN A 81 -9.14 -5.59 3.54
N GLU A 82 -10.17 -5.98 4.31
CA GLU A 82 -11.18 -5.06 4.83
C GLU A 82 -10.55 -3.99 5.75
N ASP A 83 -9.72 -4.40 6.73
CA ASP A 83 -9.02 -3.44 7.60
C ASP A 83 -8.05 -2.54 6.79
N VAL A 84 -7.38 -3.08 5.77
CA VAL A 84 -6.45 -2.29 4.93
C VAL A 84 -7.20 -1.30 4.04
N GLU A 85 -8.41 -1.60 3.58
CA GLU A 85 -9.29 -0.66 2.87
C GLU A 85 -9.62 0.55 3.74
N GLU A 86 -9.90 0.35 5.03
CA GLU A 86 -10.08 1.42 6.01
C GLU A 86 -8.81 2.30 6.14
N TYR A 87 -7.62 1.68 6.14
CA TYR A 87 -6.36 2.44 6.20
C TYR A 87 -6.12 3.27 4.93
N VAL A 88 -6.52 2.77 3.76
CA VAL A 88 -6.49 3.52 2.50
C VAL A 88 -7.34 4.78 2.62
N ASP A 89 -8.57 4.66 3.12
CA ASP A 89 -9.49 5.79 3.28
C ASP A 89 -8.97 6.81 4.30
N LEU A 90 -8.49 6.36 5.47
CA LEU A 90 -7.91 7.24 6.49
C LEU A 90 -6.77 8.10 5.92
N ILE A 91 -5.85 7.49 5.17
CA ILE A 91 -4.73 8.20 4.56
C ILE A 91 -5.23 9.16 3.46
N ALA A 92 -6.10 8.68 2.57
CA ALA A 92 -6.59 9.47 1.44
C ALA A 92 -7.41 10.68 1.91
N GLU A 93 -8.29 10.51 2.88
CA GLU A 93 -9.08 11.60 3.45
C GLU A 93 -8.21 12.62 4.20
N ARG A 94 -7.18 12.16 4.94
CA ARG A 94 -6.24 13.08 5.59
C ARG A 94 -5.51 13.95 4.58
N ILE A 95 -5.06 13.40 3.45
CA ILE A 95 -4.45 14.18 2.36
C ILE A 95 -5.39 15.30 1.90
N VAL A 96 -6.68 14.99 1.68
CA VAL A 96 -7.67 15.97 1.21
C VAL A 96 -7.99 17.01 2.28
N GLN A 97 -8.09 16.63 3.56
CA GLN A 97 -8.25 17.57 4.68
C GLN A 97 -7.14 18.62 4.75
N LEU A 98 -5.92 18.24 4.37
CA LEU A 98 -4.76 19.13 4.30
C LEU A 98 -4.73 19.98 3.01
N GLY A 99 -5.73 19.86 2.15
CA GLY A 99 -5.82 20.55 0.87
C GLY A 99 -5.09 19.85 -0.28
N GLY A 100 -4.57 18.65 -0.07
CA GLY A 100 -3.88 17.86 -1.09
C GLY A 100 -4.82 17.12 -2.03
N ILE A 101 -4.24 16.36 -2.95
CA ILE A 101 -4.92 15.42 -3.84
C ILE A 101 -4.44 14.01 -3.46
N ALA A 102 -5.38 13.12 -3.14
CA ALA A 102 -5.08 11.71 -2.94
C ALA A 102 -4.81 11.03 -4.29
N GLU A 103 -3.60 10.52 -4.48
CA GLU A 103 -3.13 9.98 -5.76
C GLU A 103 -3.14 8.43 -5.74
N GLY A 104 -4.35 7.84 -5.69
CA GLY A 104 -4.59 6.41 -5.51
C GLY A 104 -4.92 5.62 -6.78
N THR A 105 -4.61 6.11 -7.98
CA THR A 105 -4.89 5.34 -9.21
C THR A 105 -3.87 4.23 -9.42
N VAL A 106 -4.29 3.11 -10.05
CA VAL A 106 -3.45 1.92 -10.29
C VAL A 106 -2.09 2.27 -10.92
N GLY A 107 -2.07 3.21 -11.88
CA GLY A 107 -0.81 3.61 -12.52
C GLY A 107 0.16 4.31 -11.57
N ILE A 108 -0.35 5.13 -10.66
CA ILE A 108 0.45 5.83 -9.65
C ILE A 108 0.90 4.85 -8.55
N VAL A 109 0.01 3.95 -8.11
CA VAL A 109 0.34 2.92 -7.14
C VAL A 109 1.49 2.03 -7.65
N ALA A 110 1.40 1.55 -8.88
CA ALA A 110 2.45 0.74 -9.50
C ALA A 110 3.80 1.48 -9.69
N GLU A 111 3.79 2.81 -9.75
CA GLU A 111 5.00 3.62 -9.85
C GLU A 111 5.62 3.90 -8.48
N ARG A 112 4.80 4.05 -7.43
CA ARG A 112 5.22 4.56 -6.13
C ARG A 112 5.32 3.53 -5.02
N SER A 113 4.57 2.43 -5.07
CA SER A 113 4.64 1.43 -4.00
C SER A 113 6.07 0.99 -3.75
N THR A 114 6.42 0.88 -2.48
CA THR A 114 7.72 0.38 -2.01
C THR A 114 7.66 -1.07 -1.56
N LEU A 115 6.48 -1.69 -1.63
CA LEU A 115 6.33 -3.10 -1.33
C LEU A 115 6.96 -3.97 -2.42
N MET A 116 7.37 -5.17 -2.05
CA MET A 116 7.86 -6.14 -3.02
C MET A 116 6.72 -6.66 -3.89
N ASP A 117 7.03 -6.92 -5.17
CA ASP A 117 6.09 -7.53 -6.10
C ASP A 117 5.56 -8.86 -5.54
N TYR A 118 4.23 -9.03 -5.57
CA TYR A 118 3.62 -10.26 -5.09
C TYR A 118 3.94 -11.45 -6.01
N PRO A 119 4.41 -12.59 -5.50
CA PRO A 119 4.78 -13.74 -6.32
C PRO A 119 3.53 -14.44 -6.90
N LEU A 120 3.23 -14.23 -8.18
CA LEU A 120 2.02 -14.75 -8.82
C LEU A 120 2.00 -16.29 -9.02
N GLY A 121 3.15 -16.95 -8.94
CA GLY A 121 3.28 -18.39 -9.18
C GLY A 121 3.02 -19.28 -7.97
N ILE A 122 2.75 -18.72 -6.79
CA ILE A 122 2.52 -19.47 -5.55
C ILE A 122 1.06 -19.91 -5.40
N SER A 123 0.85 -21.01 -4.65
CA SER A 123 -0.51 -21.51 -4.38
C SER A 123 -0.67 -22.16 -3.01
N ALA A 124 0.39 -22.66 -2.38
CA ALA A 124 0.32 -23.29 -1.08
C ALA A 124 0.11 -22.24 0.03
N GLY A 125 -0.67 -22.58 1.06
CA GLY A 125 -1.01 -21.66 2.14
C GLY A 125 0.21 -21.02 2.81
N ASN A 126 1.27 -21.79 3.07
CA ASN A 126 2.50 -21.32 3.69
C ASN A 126 3.27 -20.30 2.81
N GLU A 127 3.20 -20.43 1.48
CA GLU A 127 3.83 -19.49 0.55
C GLU A 127 3.11 -18.14 0.59
N HIS A 128 1.77 -18.15 0.59
CA HIS A 128 0.96 -16.94 0.72
C HIS A 128 1.14 -16.28 2.09
N VAL A 129 1.22 -17.07 3.16
CA VAL A 129 1.52 -16.58 4.52
C VAL A 129 2.87 -15.86 4.55
N ALA A 130 3.92 -16.45 3.96
CA ALA A 130 5.24 -15.82 3.88
C ALA A 130 5.20 -14.49 3.11
N ALA A 131 4.60 -14.48 1.92
CA ALA A 131 4.52 -13.28 1.09
C ALA A 131 3.76 -12.14 1.77
N LEU A 132 2.62 -12.43 2.42
CA LEU A 132 1.85 -11.40 3.14
C LEU A 132 2.54 -10.96 4.44
N SER A 133 3.24 -11.84 5.15
CA SER A 133 4.05 -11.44 6.31
C SER A 133 5.10 -10.41 5.92
N ASP A 134 5.80 -10.63 4.80
CA ASP A 134 6.81 -9.70 4.29
C ASP A 134 6.19 -8.34 3.92
N ALA A 135 5.03 -8.33 3.24
CA ALA A 135 4.35 -7.11 2.86
C ALA A 135 3.80 -6.33 4.07
N LEU A 136 3.16 -7.01 5.03
CA LEU A 136 2.68 -6.41 6.28
C LEU A 136 3.83 -5.83 7.10
N ALA A 137 4.94 -6.56 7.24
CA ALA A 137 6.12 -6.09 7.96
C ALA A 137 6.76 -4.86 7.28
N ALA A 138 6.81 -4.84 5.95
CA ALA A 138 7.36 -3.72 5.19
C ALA A 138 6.50 -2.45 5.37
N PHE A 139 5.18 -2.57 5.21
CA PHE A 139 4.28 -1.43 5.40
C PHE A 139 4.22 -0.98 6.87
N GLY A 140 4.23 -1.90 7.84
CA GLY A 140 4.31 -1.58 9.28
C GLY A 140 5.56 -0.77 9.63
N ARG A 141 6.71 -1.12 9.05
CA ARG A 141 7.95 -0.34 9.19
C ARG A 141 7.81 1.05 8.58
N ALA A 142 7.24 1.14 7.38
CA ALA A 142 7.04 2.41 6.69
C ALA A 142 6.05 3.33 7.45
N ALA A 143 5.00 2.75 8.06
CA ALA A 143 4.08 3.50 8.92
C ALA A 143 4.78 4.05 10.17
N ARG A 144 5.64 3.25 10.85
CA ARG A 144 6.41 3.70 12.02
C ARG A 144 7.39 4.83 11.69
N LEU A 145 8.09 4.75 10.56
CA LEU A 145 8.92 5.88 10.09
C LEU A 145 8.07 7.12 9.83
N GLY A 146 6.90 6.95 9.23
CA GLY A 146 5.96 8.04 9.00
C GLY A 146 5.47 8.70 10.30
N ILE A 147 5.27 7.96 11.39
CA ILE A 147 4.92 8.53 12.70
C ILE A 147 5.98 9.53 13.17
N GLU A 148 7.25 9.15 13.05
CA GLU A 148 8.38 10.02 13.42
C GLU A 148 8.41 11.28 12.54
N GLU A 149 8.31 11.12 11.22
CA GLU A 149 8.29 12.21 10.24
C GLU A 149 7.13 13.20 10.49
N MET A 150 5.91 12.69 10.73
CA MET A 150 4.74 13.55 11.02
C MET A 150 4.90 14.30 12.34
N SER A 151 5.47 13.63 13.36
CA SER A 151 5.74 14.26 14.67
C SER A 151 6.76 15.39 14.55
N GLU A 152 7.83 15.20 13.76
CA GLU A 152 8.83 16.23 13.50
C GLU A 152 8.25 17.43 12.72
N LEU A 153 7.29 17.19 11.84
CA LEU A 153 6.55 18.23 11.11
C LEU A 153 5.49 18.93 11.95
N GLY A 154 5.20 18.43 13.16
CA GLY A 154 4.20 18.98 14.07
C GLY A 154 2.76 18.64 13.70
N ASP A 155 2.53 17.60 12.87
CA ASP A 155 1.20 17.10 12.51
C ASP A 155 0.84 15.85 13.35
N ALA A 156 0.34 16.11 14.55
CA ALA A 156 -0.04 15.07 15.51
C ALA A 156 -1.19 14.16 14.99
N ASP A 157 -2.13 14.72 14.23
CA ASP A 157 -3.26 13.96 13.71
C ASP A 157 -2.81 12.95 12.65
N SER A 158 -1.90 13.34 11.74
CA SER A 158 -1.32 12.43 10.77
C SER A 158 -0.43 11.37 11.44
N ALA A 159 0.28 11.73 12.51
CA ALA A 159 1.04 10.77 13.31
C ALA A 159 0.12 9.77 14.03
N ASP A 160 -1.04 10.19 14.53
CA ASP A 160 -2.03 9.32 15.18
C ASP A 160 -2.65 8.32 14.18
N ILE A 161 -3.04 8.77 12.99
CA ILE A 161 -3.51 7.91 11.91
C ILE A 161 -2.49 6.81 11.61
N LEU A 162 -1.22 7.17 11.42
CA LEU A 162 -0.17 6.18 11.13
C LEU A 162 0.11 5.28 12.35
N THR A 163 -0.13 5.74 13.58
CA THR A 163 -0.04 4.93 14.79
C THR A 163 -1.16 3.89 14.84
N GLU A 164 -2.39 4.25 14.50
CA GLU A 164 -3.51 3.33 14.38
C GLU A 164 -3.21 2.24 13.34
N ILE A 165 -2.78 2.64 12.15
CA ILE A 165 -2.41 1.75 11.05
C ILE A 165 -1.29 0.80 11.50
N SER A 166 -0.22 1.31 12.12
CA SER A 166 0.92 0.49 12.58
C SER A 166 0.48 -0.59 13.57
N ARG A 167 -0.38 -0.25 14.54
CA ARG A 167 -0.92 -1.22 15.51
C ARG A 167 -1.78 -2.30 14.84
N GLY A 168 -2.59 -1.93 13.87
CA GLY A 168 -3.40 -2.86 13.11
C GLY A 168 -2.56 -3.81 12.25
N LEU A 169 -1.54 -3.27 11.58
CA LEU A 169 -0.59 -4.08 10.79
C LEU A 169 0.19 -5.08 11.67
N ASP A 170 0.63 -4.68 12.88
CA ASP A 170 1.30 -5.58 13.81
C ASP A 170 0.35 -6.70 14.31
N LYS A 171 -0.95 -6.41 14.52
CA LYS A 171 -1.98 -7.40 14.82
C LYS A 171 -2.11 -8.43 13.68
N TRP A 172 -2.23 -7.96 12.45
CA TRP A 172 -2.38 -8.82 11.29
C TRP A 172 -1.12 -9.62 10.97
N LEU A 173 0.05 -9.01 11.13
CA LEU A 173 1.33 -9.71 11.00
C LEU A 173 1.41 -10.89 11.97
N TRP A 174 1.07 -10.67 13.25
CA TRP A 174 1.00 -11.75 14.24
C TRP A 174 0.03 -12.87 13.82
N PHE A 175 -1.18 -12.51 13.33
CA PHE A 175 -2.17 -13.51 12.91
C PHE A 175 -1.67 -14.35 11.73
N VAL A 176 -1.01 -13.73 10.78
CA VAL A 176 -0.47 -14.41 9.60
C VAL A 176 0.72 -15.30 10.00
N GLU A 177 1.69 -14.78 10.75
CA GLU A 177 2.88 -15.52 11.19
C GLU A 177 2.55 -16.72 12.08
N ALA A 178 1.47 -16.63 12.88
CA ALA A 178 1.03 -17.74 13.73
C ALA A 178 0.70 -19.03 12.96
N HIS A 179 0.45 -18.94 11.63
CA HIS A 179 0.25 -20.10 10.78
C HIS A 179 1.53 -20.84 10.38
N GLN A 180 2.70 -20.24 10.63
CA GLN A 180 4.01 -20.83 10.35
C GLN A 180 4.82 -21.17 11.61
N GLN A 181 4.35 -20.76 12.79
CA GLN A 181 5.04 -21.00 14.06
C GLN A 181 4.72 -22.39 14.59
N GLU A 182 5.20 -23.43 13.90
CA GLU A 182 5.23 -24.80 14.43
C GLU A 182 6.42 -24.95 15.38
N ARG A 183 6.18 -25.56 16.55
CA ARG A 183 7.24 -25.93 17.51
C ARG A 183 7.86 -27.27 17.17
#